data_f6f0eeab827c5df3144cb47020467318
#
_entry.id   f6f0eeab827c5df3144cb47020467318
#
_cell.length_a   1.000
_cell.length_b   1.000
_cell.length_c   1.000
_cell.angle_alpha   90.00
_cell.angle_beta   90.00
_cell.angle_gamma   90.00
#
_symmetry.space_group_name_H-M   'P 1'
#
loop_
_entity.id
_entity.type
_entity.pdbx_description
1 polymer ?
#
loop_
_entity_poly.entity_id
_entity_poly.type
_entity_poly.pdbx_seq_one_letter_code
_entity_poly.pdbx_strand_id
1 'polypeptide(L)'
;RQVMIDEITAKMDAGEWGVGSDNVLRGPAGFEIDLSDCPADWSETHGLTDDSLRVGQTTVMSGNLAAYGNISYGWENYWDWINQEFGGIGGRELKMIIKDDGYVAAQTIEFVDELIESANVFALHGLGSPNGLAVYDKINDECVPHLFYASGHPAWGDPVNHPWTTSHQMSYLTEAVLWGTWIKGNL
;
A
#
# COMPACT_ATOMS: atom_id res chain seq x y z
N ARG A 1 1.84 -22.04 -1.55
CA ARG A 1 1.28 -21.18 -0.50
C ARG A 1 1.78 -21.63 0.89
N GLN A 2 1.55 -22.89 1.29
CA GLN A 2 1.93 -23.37 2.64
C GLN A 2 3.44 -23.19 2.90
N VAL A 3 4.31 -23.55 1.96
CA VAL A 3 5.77 -23.36 2.08
C VAL A 3 6.15 -21.91 2.39
N MET A 4 5.50 -20.94 1.74
CA MET A 4 5.75 -19.51 2.02
C MET A 4 5.28 -19.11 3.43
N ILE A 5 4.13 -19.61 3.86
CA ILE A 5 3.61 -19.34 5.21
C ILE A 5 4.59 -19.90 6.25
N ASP A 6 5.03 -21.15 6.07
CA ASP A 6 5.95 -21.81 6.97
C ASP A 6 7.30 -21.07 7.05
N GLU A 7 7.81 -20.59 5.91
CA GLU A 7 9.06 -19.81 5.84
C GLU A 7 8.92 -18.46 6.56
N ILE A 8 7.83 -17.70 6.27
CA ILE A 8 7.57 -16.41 6.93
C ILE A 8 7.42 -16.61 8.44
N THR A 9 6.62 -17.60 8.85
CA THR A 9 6.42 -17.92 10.28
C THR A 9 7.74 -18.27 10.97
N ALA A 10 8.55 -19.11 10.33
CA ALA A 10 9.85 -19.48 10.89
C ALA A 10 10.79 -18.26 11.06
N LYS A 11 10.77 -17.31 10.12
CA LYS A 11 11.55 -16.08 10.21
C LYS A 11 11.05 -15.16 11.32
N MET A 12 9.73 -15.05 11.48
CA MET A 12 9.12 -14.27 12.57
C MET A 12 9.41 -14.91 13.93
N ASP A 13 9.26 -16.23 14.08
CA ASP A 13 9.55 -16.96 15.31
C ASP A 13 11.04 -16.88 15.70
N ALA A 14 11.93 -16.78 14.72
CA ALA A 14 13.35 -16.58 14.93
C ALA A 14 13.73 -15.12 15.26
N GLY A 15 12.78 -14.18 15.18
CA GLY A 15 13.02 -12.75 15.36
C GLY A 15 13.81 -12.10 14.23
N GLU A 16 13.93 -12.78 13.07
CA GLU A 16 14.60 -12.22 11.90
C GLU A 16 13.70 -11.24 11.14
N TRP A 17 12.39 -11.45 11.17
CA TRP A 17 11.37 -10.57 10.55
C TRP A 17 10.31 -10.16 11.57
N GLY A 18 9.57 -9.08 11.25
CA GLY A 18 8.58 -8.48 12.13
C GLY A 18 9.16 -7.41 13.04
N VAL A 19 8.39 -6.99 14.02
CA VAL A 19 8.81 -5.96 14.99
C VAL A 19 9.67 -6.57 16.07
N GLY A 20 10.92 -6.11 16.17
CA GLY A 20 11.86 -6.52 17.21
C GLY A 20 11.64 -5.80 18.54
N SER A 21 12.26 -6.34 19.62
CA SER A 21 12.24 -5.71 20.94
C SER A 21 13.00 -4.36 21.00
N ASP A 22 13.75 -4.06 19.95
CA ASP A 22 14.47 -2.79 19.73
C ASP A 22 13.64 -1.77 18.95
N ASN A 23 12.35 -2.03 18.77
CA ASN A 23 11.41 -1.18 18.04
C ASN A 23 11.75 -0.98 16.56
N VAL A 24 12.37 -1.97 15.94
CA VAL A 24 12.69 -1.99 14.51
C VAL A 24 11.85 -3.07 13.81
N LEU A 25 11.11 -2.65 12.78
CA LEU A 25 10.43 -3.57 11.86
C LEU A 25 11.44 -4.10 10.84
N ARG A 26 11.58 -5.42 10.76
CA ARG A 26 12.49 -6.10 9.84
C ARG A 26 11.74 -6.92 8.81
N GLY A 27 12.28 -6.94 7.60
CA GLY A 27 11.71 -7.68 6.48
C GLY A 27 12.77 -8.31 5.58
N PRO A 28 12.35 -8.85 4.44
CA PRO A 28 13.23 -9.48 3.47
C PRO A 28 14.31 -8.53 2.94
N ALA A 29 15.45 -9.11 2.52
CA ALA A 29 16.57 -8.41 1.88
C ALA A 29 17.19 -7.25 2.71
N GLY A 30 17.09 -7.33 4.03
CA GLY A 30 17.64 -6.30 4.92
C GLY A 30 16.78 -5.03 5.01
N PHE A 31 15.50 -5.13 4.64
CA PHE A 31 14.54 -4.06 4.86
C PHE A 31 14.33 -3.82 6.36
N GLU A 32 14.52 -2.60 6.80
CA GLU A 32 14.35 -2.17 8.19
C GLU A 32 13.66 -0.81 8.25
N ILE A 33 12.77 -0.66 9.23
CA ILE A 33 12.15 0.62 9.60
C ILE A 33 12.31 0.82 11.09
N ASP A 34 12.88 1.95 11.51
CA ASP A 34 12.88 2.38 12.89
C ASP A 34 11.48 2.94 13.24
N LEU A 35 10.77 2.25 14.12
CA LEU A 35 9.42 2.62 14.51
C LEU A 35 9.39 3.74 15.57
N SER A 36 10.56 4.19 16.06
CA SER A 36 10.64 5.33 16.99
C SER A 36 10.25 6.66 16.34
N ASP A 37 10.29 6.72 15.01
CA ASP A 37 9.87 7.88 14.23
C ASP A 37 8.35 7.92 14.00
N CYS A 38 7.64 6.84 14.31
CA CYS A 38 6.19 6.76 14.18
C CYS A 38 5.47 7.51 15.32
N PRO A 39 4.18 7.91 15.11
CA PRO A 39 3.35 8.50 16.16
C PRO A 39 3.34 7.66 17.45
N ALA A 40 3.25 8.32 18.59
CA ALA A 40 3.35 7.65 19.90
C ALA A 40 2.21 6.64 20.18
N ASP A 41 1.10 6.75 19.48
CA ASP A 41 -0.06 5.86 19.52
C ASP A 41 -0.08 4.86 18.35
N TRP A 42 0.98 4.83 17.54
CA TRP A 42 1.11 3.84 16.47
C TRP A 42 1.14 2.40 17.01
N SER A 43 0.53 1.50 16.29
CA SER A 43 0.49 0.07 16.62
C SER A 43 0.51 -0.77 15.36
N GLU A 44 1.26 -1.87 15.37
CA GLU A 44 1.28 -2.87 14.29
C GLU A 44 -0.08 -3.54 14.05
N THR A 45 -1.03 -3.35 14.96
CA THR A 45 -2.41 -3.85 14.84
C THR A 45 -3.42 -2.77 14.49
N HIS A 46 -2.96 -1.56 14.21
CA HIS A 46 -3.84 -0.48 13.78
C HIS A 46 -4.66 -0.91 12.55
N GLY A 47 -5.98 -0.67 12.57
CA GLY A 47 -6.87 -1.11 11.49
C GLY A 47 -7.19 -2.60 11.44
N LEU A 48 -6.66 -3.41 12.36
CA LEU A 48 -7.07 -4.79 12.56
C LEU A 48 -8.12 -4.89 13.65
N THR A 49 -9.10 -5.75 13.43
CA THR A 49 -10.04 -6.19 14.45
C THR A 49 -10.00 -7.71 14.57
N ASP A 50 -10.74 -8.30 15.50
CA ASP A 50 -10.80 -9.76 15.65
C ASP A 50 -11.35 -10.43 14.39
N ASP A 51 -12.23 -9.74 13.64
CA ASP A 51 -12.98 -10.28 12.52
C ASP A 51 -12.67 -9.61 11.16
N SER A 52 -11.94 -8.51 11.12
CA SER A 52 -11.67 -7.79 9.88
C SER A 52 -10.28 -7.15 9.78
N LEU A 53 -9.77 -7.07 8.54
CA LEU A 53 -8.65 -6.26 8.11
C LEU A 53 -9.17 -5.23 7.12
N ARG A 54 -9.06 -3.94 7.47
CA ARG A 54 -9.55 -2.83 6.66
C ARG A 54 -8.42 -2.19 5.86
N VAL A 55 -8.61 -2.01 4.55
CA VAL A 55 -7.70 -1.26 3.69
C VAL A 55 -8.47 -0.13 3.04
N GLY A 56 -7.90 1.06 3.10
CA GLY A 56 -8.43 2.24 2.42
C GLY A 56 -7.90 2.36 1.00
N GLN A 57 -8.73 2.86 0.10
CA GLN A 57 -8.31 3.17 -1.26
C GLN A 57 -8.85 4.51 -1.70
N THR A 58 -7.95 5.38 -2.21
CA THR A 58 -8.34 6.54 -3.02
C THR A 58 -8.15 6.22 -4.48
N THR A 59 -9.13 6.54 -5.31
CA THR A 59 -9.13 6.17 -6.73
C THR A 59 -10.01 7.10 -7.53
N VAL A 60 -9.94 7.01 -8.85
CA VAL A 60 -10.80 7.78 -9.75
C VAL A 60 -11.89 6.87 -10.32
N MET A 61 -13.14 7.11 -9.92
CA MET A 61 -14.32 6.38 -10.41
C MET A 61 -15.28 7.27 -11.18
N SER A 62 -14.99 8.56 -11.26
CA SER A 62 -15.81 9.59 -11.94
C SER A 62 -14.98 10.41 -12.92
N GLY A 63 -15.66 11.20 -13.77
CA GLY A 63 -15.02 12.07 -14.75
C GLY A 63 -14.36 11.33 -15.91
N ASN A 64 -13.43 12.01 -16.58
CA ASN A 64 -12.80 11.51 -17.82
C ASN A 64 -11.89 10.30 -17.61
N LEU A 65 -11.45 10.06 -16.39
CA LEU A 65 -10.56 8.96 -16.02
C LEU A 65 -11.29 7.82 -15.30
N ALA A 66 -12.62 7.84 -15.24
CA ALA A 66 -13.43 6.86 -14.51
C ALA A 66 -13.13 5.39 -14.87
N ALA A 67 -12.62 5.12 -16.08
CA ALA A 67 -12.23 3.77 -16.50
C ALA A 67 -11.13 3.15 -15.61
N TYR A 68 -10.31 3.94 -14.94
CA TYR A 68 -9.32 3.46 -13.98
C TYR A 68 -9.95 2.90 -12.70
N GLY A 69 -11.21 3.23 -12.39
CA GLY A 69 -11.98 2.62 -11.31
C GLY A 69 -12.12 1.09 -11.44
N ASN A 70 -11.93 0.53 -12.64
CA ASN A 70 -11.89 -0.92 -12.84
C ASN A 70 -10.78 -1.61 -12.03
N ILE A 71 -9.71 -0.90 -11.65
CA ILE A 71 -8.66 -1.42 -10.78
C ILE A 71 -9.25 -1.75 -9.41
N SER A 72 -10.07 -0.85 -8.86
CA SER A 72 -10.76 -1.04 -7.57
C SER A 72 -11.71 -2.22 -7.61
N TYR A 73 -12.52 -2.35 -8.65
CA TYR A 73 -13.40 -3.52 -8.84
C TYR A 73 -12.62 -4.83 -8.95
N GLY A 74 -11.44 -4.81 -9.55
CA GLY A 74 -10.55 -5.96 -9.60
C GLY A 74 -10.09 -6.39 -8.21
N TRP A 75 -9.71 -5.44 -7.34
CA TRP A 75 -9.34 -5.68 -5.96
C TRP A 75 -10.52 -6.23 -5.14
N GLU A 76 -11.68 -5.57 -5.20
CA GLU A 76 -12.88 -6.01 -4.48
C GLU A 76 -13.28 -7.45 -4.84
N ASN A 77 -13.38 -7.76 -6.13
CA ASN A 77 -13.74 -9.10 -6.59
C ASN A 77 -12.72 -10.17 -6.14
N TYR A 78 -11.43 -9.84 -6.15
CA TYR A 78 -10.40 -10.77 -5.69
C TYR A 78 -10.47 -10.98 -4.17
N TRP A 79 -10.73 -9.95 -3.41
CA TRP A 79 -10.86 -10.04 -1.95
C TRP A 79 -12.13 -10.76 -1.54
N ASP A 80 -13.23 -10.54 -2.23
CA ASP A 80 -14.47 -11.32 -2.04
C ASP A 80 -14.22 -12.81 -2.26
N TRP A 81 -13.46 -13.15 -3.30
CA TRP A 81 -13.05 -14.52 -3.53
C TRP A 81 -12.17 -15.07 -2.40
N ILE A 82 -11.18 -14.31 -1.90
CA ILE A 82 -10.37 -14.70 -0.75
C ILE A 82 -11.23 -14.92 0.50
N ASN A 83 -12.17 -14.02 0.75
CA ASN A 83 -13.08 -14.11 1.89
C ASN A 83 -13.96 -15.39 1.79
N GLN A 84 -14.50 -15.67 0.62
CA GLN A 84 -15.38 -16.83 0.40
C GLN A 84 -14.63 -18.17 0.45
N GLU A 85 -13.48 -18.26 -0.22
CA GLU A 85 -12.75 -19.52 -0.37
C GLU A 85 -11.84 -19.85 0.81
N PHE A 86 -11.34 -18.84 1.52
CA PHE A 86 -10.31 -19.03 2.57
C PHE A 86 -10.72 -18.46 3.93
N GLY A 87 -11.89 -17.82 4.05
CA GLY A 87 -12.30 -17.11 5.26
C GLY A 87 -11.43 -15.91 5.58
N GLY A 88 -10.94 -15.22 4.55
CA GLY A 88 -10.08 -14.06 4.67
C GLY A 88 -8.61 -14.38 4.97
N ILE A 89 -7.96 -13.54 5.73
CA ILE A 89 -6.55 -13.68 6.14
C ILE A 89 -6.49 -13.82 7.67
N GLY A 90 -5.96 -14.94 8.13
CA GLY A 90 -5.87 -15.22 9.57
C GLY A 90 -7.24 -15.24 10.27
N GLY A 91 -8.30 -15.64 9.57
CA GLY A 91 -9.68 -15.63 10.06
C GLY A 91 -10.36 -14.26 10.02
N ARG A 92 -9.71 -13.25 9.44
CA ARG A 92 -10.27 -11.89 9.30
C ARG A 92 -10.76 -11.65 7.89
N GLU A 93 -11.97 -11.11 7.76
CA GLU A 93 -12.52 -10.65 6.49
C GLU A 93 -11.73 -9.46 5.95
N LEU A 94 -11.34 -9.50 4.68
CA LEU A 94 -10.75 -8.36 3.99
C LEU A 94 -11.84 -7.36 3.63
N LYS A 95 -11.71 -6.12 4.07
CA LYS A 95 -12.65 -5.02 3.78
C LYS A 95 -11.93 -3.87 3.10
N MET A 96 -12.40 -3.51 1.91
CA MET A 96 -11.92 -2.33 1.21
C MET A 96 -12.87 -1.16 1.41
N ILE A 97 -12.32 -0.01 1.77
CA ILE A 97 -13.05 1.26 1.88
C ILE A 97 -12.57 2.15 0.75
N ILE A 98 -13.41 2.29 -0.29
CA ILE A 98 -13.05 3.03 -1.51
C ILE A 98 -13.60 4.44 -1.45
N LYS A 99 -12.77 5.42 -1.83
CA LYS A 99 -13.11 6.82 -1.98
C LYS A 99 -12.81 7.29 -3.40
N ASP A 100 -13.80 7.86 -4.06
CA ASP A 100 -13.66 8.46 -5.40
C ASP A 100 -13.13 9.88 -5.28
N ASP A 101 -11.83 10.07 -5.51
CA ASP A 101 -11.20 11.40 -5.50
C ASP A 101 -11.27 12.14 -6.83
N GLY A 102 -11.90 11.54 -7.85
CA GLY A 102 -12.05 12.14 -9.19
C GLY A 102 -10.72 12.54 -9.85
N TYR A 103 -9.60 11.99 -9.38
CA TYR A 103 -8.24 12.40 -9.76
C TYR A 103 -7.89 13.83 -9.32
N VAL A 104 -8.43 14.29 -8.19
CA VAL A 104 -8.20 15.64 -7.62
C VAL A 104 -7.40 15.52 -6.33
N ALA A 105 -6.14 15.93 -6.34
CA ALA A 105 -5.21 15.78 -5.22
C ALA A 105 -5.74 16.36 -3.88
N ALA A 106 -6.49 17.47 -3.92
CA ALA A 106 -7.09 18.05 -2.72
C ALA A 106 -8.15 17.11 -2.09
N GLN A 107 -8.92 16.39 -2.90
CA GLN A 107 -9.86 15.39 -2.40
C GLN A 107 -9.14 14.15 -1.88
N THR A 108 -8.02 13.77 -2.52
CA THR A 108 -7.19 12.68 -2.03
C THR A 108 -6.69 12.96 -0.62
N ILE A 109 -6.25 14.18 -0.32
CA ILE A 109 -5.81 14.58 1.04
C ILE A 109 -6.95 14.39 2.03
N GLU A 110 -8.13 14.94 1.76
CA GLU A 110 -9.30 14.83 2.65
C GLU A 110 -9.69 13.36 2.90
N PHE A 111 -9.69 12.54 1.86
CA PHE A 111 -10.05 11.14 1.98
C PHE A 111 -8.99 10.28 2.67
N VAL A 112 -7.71 10.58 2.50
CA VAL A 112 -6.64 9.91 3.23
C VAL A 112 -6.73 10.24 4.72
N ASP A 113 -7.00 11.49 5.09
CA ASP A 113 -7.27 11.89 6.47
C ASP A 113 -8.45 11.10 7.07
N GLU A 114 -9.57 11.03 6.35
CA GLU A 114 -10.74 10.26 6.78
C GLU A 114 -10.43 8.76 6.94
N LEU A 115 -9.68 8.18 6.00
CA LEU A 115 -9.33 6.75 6.01
C LEU A 115 -8.42 6.40 7.21
N ILE A 116 -7.45 7.25 7.51
CA ILE A 116 -6.53 7.04 8.63
C ILE A 116 -7.25 7.33 9.96
N GLU A 117 -7.78 8.55 10.12
CA GLU A 117 -8.24 9.05 11.41
C GLU A 117 -9.62 8.53 11.83
N SER A 118 -10.53 8.31 10.86
CA SER A 118 -11.93 7.94 11.15
C SER A 118 -12.23 6.49 10.82
N ALA A 119 -11.82 6.01 9.65
CA ALA A 119 -12.06 4.64 9.23
C ALA A 119 -11.07 3.65 9.85
N ASN A 120 -9.96 4.16 10.38
CA ASN A 120 -8.93 3.38 11.07
C ASN A 120 -8.48 2.18 10.22
N VAL A 121 -7.88 2.47 9.06
CA VAL A 121 -7.45 1.43 8.11
C VAL A 121 -6.06 0.91 8.45
N PHE A 122 -5.82 -0.38 8.21
CA PHE A 122 -4.52 -1.03 8.39
C PHE A 122 -3.50 -0.59 7.35
N ALA A 123 -3.95 -0.40 6.10
CA ALA A 123 -3.11 0.00 4.99
C ALA A 123 -3.91 0.84 4.00
N LEU A 124 -3.17 1.54 3.15
CA LEU A 124 -3.71 2.32 2.05
C LEU A 124 -3.26 1.76 0.71
N HIS A 125 -4.10 1.93 -0.28
CA HIS A 125 -3.81 1.79 -1.70
C HIS A 125 -4.30 3.04 -2.42
N GLY A 126 -3.74 3.36 -3.59
CA GLY A 126 -4.19 4.52 -4.33
C GLY A 126 -3.69 4.54 -5.76
N LEU A 127 -4.08 5.57 -6.51
CA LEU A 127 -3.80 5.71 -7.92
C LEU A 127 -3.47 7.17 -8.28
N GLY A 128 -2.48 7.33 -9.16
CA GLY A 128 -2.17 8.61 -9.79
C GLY A 128 -1.02 9.37 -9.13
N SER A 129 -0.05 9.79 -9.94
CA SER A 129 1.16 10.46 -9.43
C SER A 129 0.88 11.73 -8.64
N PRO A 130 0.06 12.70 -9.12
CA PRO A 130 -0.21 13.92 -8.37
C PRO A 130 -0.96 13.64 -7.06
N ASN A 131 -1.87 12.67 -7.07
CA ASN A 131 -2.66 12.28 -5.90
C ASN A 131 -1.76 11.67 -4.82
N GLY A 132 -0.92 10.68 -5.19
CA GLY A 132 0.01 10.06 -4.27
C GLY A 132 1.04 11.02 -3.70
N LEU A 133 1.62 11.89 -4.53
CA LEU A 133 2.60 12.89 -4.06
C LEU A 133 1.98 13.87 -3.05
N ALA A 134 0.69 14.18 -3.16
CA ALA A 134 0.03 15.09 -2.25
C ALA A 134 -0.15 14.55 -0.82
N VAL A 135 -0.06 13.23 -0.65
CA VAL A 135 -0.24 12.54 0.64
C VAL A 135 1.00 11.74 1.06
N TYR A 136 2.06 11.79 0.25
CA TYR A 136 3.24 10.94 0.38
C TYR A 136 3.95 11.11 1.72
N ASP A 137 4.22 12.37 2.09
CA ASP A 137 4.90 12.68 3.35
C ASP A 137 3.99 12.31 4.54
N LYS A 138 2.73 12.74 4.53
CA LYS A 138 1.79 12.44 5.61
C LYS A 138 1.66 10.94 5.90
N ILE A 139 1.45 10.13 4.85
CA ILE A 139 1.29 8.68 5.03
C ILE A 139 2.55 8.05 5.64
N ASN A 140 3.73 8.53 5.25
CA ASN A 140 4.99 8.05 5.82
C ASN A 140 5.20 8.56 7.25
N ASP A 141 4.86 9.81 7.56
CA ASP A 141 4.93 10.38 8.91
C ASP A 141 3.96 9.68 9.88
N GLU A 142 2.78 9.24 9.39
CA GLU A 142 1.78 8.48 10.16
C GLU A 142 2.11 6.97 10.22
N CYS A 143 3.18 6.52 9.57
CA CYS A 143 3.59 5.12 9.52
C CYS A 143 2.49 4.15 9.02
N VAL A 144 1.72 4.59 8.03
CA VAL A 144 0.65 3.79 7.44
C VAL A 144 1.17 3.07 6.20
N PRO A 145 1.08 1.73 6.10
CA PRO A 145 1.50 1.01 4.90
C PRO A 145 0.71 1.47 3.67
N HIS A 146 1.39 2.06 2.70
CA HIS A 146 0.83 2.50 1.42
C HIS A 146 1.32 1.55 0.32
N LEU A 147 0.55 0.48 0.12
CA LEU A 147 1.02 -0.69 -0.59
C LEU A 147 0.56 -0.70 -2.05
N PHE A 148 1.50 -1.10 -2.93
CA PHE A 148 1.22 -1.35 -4.35
C PHE A 148 0.60 -0.15 -5.06
N TYR A 149 1.04 1.06 -4.76
CA TYR A 149 0.50 2.29 -5.34
C TYR A 149 0.51 2.25 -6.87
N ALA A 150 -0.63 2.56 -7.49
CA ALA A 150 -0.79 2.48 -8.93
C ALA A 150 -0.23 3.71 -9.66
N SER A 151 1.09 3.83 -9.69
CA SER A 151 1.85 4.88 -10.39
C SER A 151 3.32 4.48 -10.51
N GLY A 152 3.92 4.74 -11.63
CA GLY A 152 5.36 4.56 -11.87
C GLY A 152 6.19 5.80 -11.54
N HIS A 153 5.72 6.75 -10.73
CA HIS A 153 6.51 7.93 -10.37
C HIS A 153 7.77 7.51 -9.58
N PRO A 154 8.96 8.07 -9.90
CA PRO A 154 10.22 7.63 -9.29
C PRO A 154 10.33 7.87 -7.79
N ALA A 155 9.50 8.73 -7.20
CA ALA A 155 9.46 8.96 -5.75
C ALA A 155 9.16 7.68 -4.96
N TRP A 156 8.44 6.72 -5.52
CA TRP A 156 8.12 5.45 -4.84
C TRP A 156 9.33 4.51 -4.65
N GLY A 157 10.48 4.90 -5.14
CA GLY A 157 11.75 4.19 -5.00
C GLY A 157 12.66 4.75 -3.92
N ASP A 158 12.14 5.43 -2.92
CA ASP A 158 12.90 6.00 -1.79
C ASP A 158 12.59 5.28 -0.46
N PRO A 159 13.09 4.06 -0.27
CA PRO A 159 12.79 3.29 0.96
C PRO A 159 13.53 3.83 2.20
N VAL A 160 14.43 4.78 2.04
CA VAL A 160 15.19 5.37 3.16
C VAL A 160 14.38 6.47 3.84
N ASN A 161 13.79 7.39 3.05
CA ASN A 161 13.04 8.51 3.61
C ASN A 161 11.53 8.24 3.66
N HIS A 162 11.04 7.32 2.82
CA HIS A 162 9.61 7.00 2.68
C HIS A 162 9.39 5.48 2.66
N PRO A 163 9.74 4.76 3.73
CA PRO A 163 9.73 3.30 3.75
C PRO A 163 8.31 2.70 3.70
N TRP A 164 7.29 3.47 4.03
CA TRP A 164 5.91 3.00 4.09
C TRP A 164 5.19 2.98 2.73
N THR A 165 5.78 3.57 1.69
CA THR A 165 5.16 3.62 0.36
C THR A 165 5.87 2.73 -0.65
N THR A 166 5.13 1.80 -1.26
CA THR A 166 5.62 0.93 -2.33
C THR A 166 4.74 1.01 -3.57
N SER A 167 5.35 0.89 -4.76
CA SER A 167 4.61 0.78 -6.02
C SER A 167 4.68 -0.65 -6.57
N HIS A 168 3.69 -1.03 -7.38
CA HIS A 168 3.73 -2.27 -8.16
C HIS A 168 4.16 -2.06 -9.61
N GLN A 169 4.28 -0.81 -10.04
CA GLN A 169 4.67 -0.46 -11.40
C GLN A 169 6.17 -0.20 -11.50
N MET A 170 6.71 -0.49 -12.67
CA MET A 170 8.06 -0.07 -13.03
C MET A 170 8.13 1.48 -13.01
N SER A 171 9.26 2.02 -12.58
CA SER A 171 9.47 3.47 -12.64
C SER A 171 9.34 3.99 -14.08
N TYR A 172 8.62 5.08 -14.27
CA TYR A 172 8.50 5.75 -15.57
C TYR A 172 9.86 6.13 -16.19
N LEU A 173 10.89 6.37 -15.38
CA LEU A 173 12.24 6.59 -15.89
C LEU A 173 12.81 5.33 -16.54
N THR A 174 12.61 4.17 -15.92
CA THR A 174 13.03 2.88 -16.49
C THR A 174 12.24 2.56 -17.76
N GLU A 175 10.92 2.77 -17.74
CA GLU A 175 10.08 2.61 -18.93
C GLU A 175 10.54 3.50 -20.09
N ALA A 176 10.83 4.78 -19.79
CA ALA A 176 11.31 5.72 -20.83
C ALA A 176 12.64 5.27 -21.46
N VAL A 177 13.57 4.72 -20.68
CA VAL A 177 14.83 4.16 -21.19
C VAL A 177 14.57 2.94 -22.07
N LEU A 178 13.68 2.04 -21.65
CA LEU A 178 13.33 0.84 -22.43
C LEU A 178 12.66 1.22 -23.75
N TRP A 179 11.68 2.12 -23.74
CA TRP A 179 11.01 2.61 -24.92
C TRP A 179 11.97 3.35 -25.85
N GLY A 180 12.81 4.23 -25.34
CA GLY A 180 13.83 4.94 -26.12
C GLY A 180 14.83 4.00 -26.78
N THR A 181 15.25 2.96 -26.07
CA THR A 181 16.16 1.94 -26.61
C THR A 181 15.48 1.14 -27.72
N TRP A 182 14.23 0.73 -27.52
CA TRP A 182 13.47 0.00 -28.54
C TRP A 182 13.26 0.84 -29.81
N ILE A 183 12.83 2.09 -29.64
CA ILE A 183 12.63 3.04 -30.76
C ILE A 183 13.93 3.19 -31.57
N LYS A 184 15.05 3.47 -30.88
CA LYS A 184 16.36 3.64 -31.49
C LYS A 184 16.81 2.40 -32.29
N GLY A 185 16.43 1.21 -31.82
CA GLY A 185 16.82 -0.05 -32.49
C GLY A 185 15.90 -0.50 -33.64
N ASN A 186 14.71 0.11 -33.76
CA ASN A 186 13.66 -0.35 -34.71
C ASN A 186 13.18 0.75 -35.67
N LEU A 187 13.66 1.96 -35.56
CA LEU A 187 13.41 3.09 -36.48
C LEU A 187 14.74 3.66 -36.99
#